data_bc2cd2e46755305a2736e7dcaaca5586
#
_entry.id   bc2cd2e46755305a2736e7dcaaca5586
#
_cell.length_a   1.000
_cell.length_b   1.000
_cell.length_c   1.000
_cell.angle_alpha   90.00
_cell.angle_beta   90.00
_cell.angle_gamma   90.00
#
_symmetry.space_group_name_H-M   'P 1'
#
loop_
_entity.id
_entity.type
_entity.pdbx_description
1 polymer ?
#
loop_
_entity_poly.entity_id
_entity_poly.type
_entity_poly.pdbx_seq_one_letter_code
_entity_poly.pdbx_strand_id
1 'polypeptide(L)'
;MIEVTNLYKEFSGTPVLQGISTTFEKGKTSMIIGQSGSGKTVFLKCLLGLHVPEQGEICFDVRNQTQLDIKARRQLRQEIGMVFQGGALYDSLTVEENIMFPLKMFTNNTSAEMLKRVNFVLDRVNLVNANNKFPAEISGGMQKRVAIARAIVMNPKYLFCDEPNSGLDPNTATLIDNLIQEITKEYQIITVINSHDMNSVMEIGEKIVFLKDGVKAWEGTNKEIFKTENEAIVNFVYSSNLFKKVREVYLNETK
;
A
#
# COMPACT_ATOMS: atom_id res chain seq x y z
N MET A 1 8.38 -9.33 8.98
CA MET A 1 9.21 -8.36 8.20
C MET A 1 9.16 -8.75 6.74
N ILE A 2 9.13 -7.78 5.82
CA ILE A 2 9.40 -8.05 4.40
C ILE A 2 10.80 -7.53 4.12
N GLU A 3 11.65 -8.37 3.54
CA GLU A 3 13.03 -8.02 3.16
C GLU A 3 13.20 -8.20 1.66
N VAL A 4 13.76 -7.19 1.02
CA VAL A 4 14.09 -7.18 -0.41
C VAL A 4 15.57 -7.00 -0.55
N THR A 5 16.23 -7.90 -1.28
CA THR A 5 17.67 -7.89 -1.45
C THR A 5 18.02 -7.90 -2.92
N ASN A 6 18.68 -6.84 -3.36
CA ASN A 6 19.31 -6.71 -4.68
C ASN A 6 18.38 -7.07 -5.85
N LEU A 7 17.16 -6.51 -5.84
CA LEU A 7 16.08 -6.84 -6.76
C LEU A 7 16.30 -6.19 -8.14
N TYR A 8 16.28 -7.01 -9.19
CA TYR A 8 16.32 -6.57 -10.59
C TYR A 8 15.08 -7.03 -11.33
N LYS A 9 14.53 -6.15 -12.16
CA LYS A 9 13.41 -6.47 -13.07
C LYS A 9 13.58 -5.76 -14.39
N GLU A 10 13.43 -6.52 -15.48
CA GLU A 10 13.44 -6.00 -16.83
C GLU A 10 12.21 -6.49 -17.62
N PHE A 11 11.90 -5.81 -18.71
CA PHE A 11 10.93 -6.23 -19.72
C PHE A 11 11.55 -6.09 -21.10
N SER A 12 11.60 -7.21 -21.84
CA SER A 12 12.17 -7.25 -23.19
C SER A 12 13.57 -6.63 -23.28
N GLY A 13 14.43 -6.92 -22.28
CA GLY A 13 15.81 -6.41 -22.21
C GLY A 13 15.93 -4.96 -21.71
N THR A 14 14.81 -4.29 -21.37
CA THR A 14 14.82 -2.93 -20.81
C THR A 14 14.76 -3.01 -19.29
N PRO A 15 15.81 -2.58 -18.56
CA PRO A 15 15.82 -2.55 -17.10
C PRO A 15 14.76 -1.58 -16.54
N VAL A 16 13.99 -2.03 -15.55
CA VAL A 16 12.99 -1.22 -14.85
C VAL A 16 13.32 -1.10 -13.37
N LEU A 17 13.83 -2.16 -12.74
CA LEU A 17 14.35 -2.13 -11.38
C LEU A 17 15.79 -2.60 -11.38
N GLN A 18 16.65 -1.89 -10.65
CA GLN A 18 18.10 -2.06 -10.73
C GLN A 18 18.71 -2.10 -9.32
N GLY A 19 18.76 -3.28 -8.71
CA GLY A 19 19.44 -3.54 -7.44
C GLY A 19 18.74 -2.94 -6.22
N ILE A 20 17.40 -2.96 -6.17
CA ILE A 20 16.66 -2.42 -5.03
C ILE A 20 16.81 -3.33 -3.82
N SER A 21 17.26 -2.75 -2.69
CA SER A 21 17.31 -3.42 -1.40
C SER A 21 16.63 -2.53 -0.34
N THR A 22 15.67 -3.10 0.40
CA THR A 22 14.94 -2.39 1.47
C THR A 22 14.22 -3.40 2.37
N THR A 23 13.72 -2.94 3.52
CA THR A 23 12.94 -3.74 4.45
C THR A 23 11.63 -3.05 4.77
N PHE A 24 10.59 -3.80 5.13
CA PHE A 24 9.32 -3.26 5.62
C PHE A 24 8.97 -3.92 6.95
N GLU A 25 8.67 -3.09 7.94
CA GLU A 25 8.52 -3.51 9.32
C GLU A 25 7.05 -3.57 9.76
N LYS A 26 6.80 -4.41 10.75
CA LYS A 26 5.47 -4.62 11.33
C LYS A 26 4.98 -3.37 12.07
N GLY A 27 3.69 -3.07 11.91
CA GLY A 27 3.05 -1.93 12.54
C GLY A 27 3.47 -0.58 11.97
N LYS A 28 4.22 -0.56 10.85
CA LYS A 28 4.65 0.68 10.18
C LYS A 28 4.00 0.84 8.82
N THR A 29 3.67 2.10 8.50
CA THR A 29 3.24 2.52 7.18
C THR A 29 4.46 2.90 6.36
N SER A 30 4.77 2.11 5.34
CA SER A 30 5.90 2.34 4.44
C SER A 30 5.41 2.87 3.10
N MET A 31 6.01 3.96 2.62
CA MET A 31 5.62 4.61 1.37
C MET A 31 6.68 4.36 0.30
N ILE A 32 6.25 3.92 -0.89
CA ILE A 32 7.09 3.90 -2.09
C ILE A 32 6.71 5.10 -2.93
N ILE A 33 7.65 6.02 -3.14
CA ILE A 33 7.42 7.27 -3.87
C ILE A 33 8.38 7.41 -5.06
N GLY A 34 8.06 8.32 -5.96
CA GLY A 34 8.88 8.62 -7.15
C GLY A 34 8.05 9.14 -8.31
N GLN A 35 8.71 9.63 -9.33
CA GLN A 35 8.05 10.11 -10.55
C GLN A 35 7.29 8.99 -11.27
N SER A 36 6.38 9.38 -12.18
CA SER A 36 5.77 8.42 -13.10
C SER A 36 6.88 7.72 -13.91
N GLY A 37 6.77 6.41 -14.08
CA GLY A 37 7.79 5.61 -14.78
C GLY A 37 9.00 5.21 -13.94
N SER A 38 9.16 5.63 -12.69
CA SER A 38 10.31 5.28 -11.83
C SER A 38 10.37 3.81 -11.37
N GLY A 39 9.37 2.98 -11.72
CA GLY A 39 9.35 1.56 -11.37
C GLY A 39 8.47 1.19 -10.17
N LYS A 40 7.78 2.14 -9.50
CA LYS A 40 6.99 1.90 -8.28
C LYS A 40 5.96 0.75 -8.41
N THR A 41 5.12 0.81 -9.44
CA THR A 41 4.09 -0.22 -9.68
C THR A 41 4.72 -1.58 -10.03
N VAL A 42 5.86 -1.59 -10.73
CA VAL A 42 6.59 -2.82 -11.03
C VAL A 42 7.18 -3.41 -9.75
N PHE A 43 7.75 -2.57 -8.89
CA PHE A 43 8.26 -2.98 -7.59
C PHE A 43 7.14 -3.57 -6.71
N LEU A 44 6.00 -2.89 -6.61
CA LEU A 44 4.82 -3.40 -5.90
C LEU A 44 4.35 -4.75 -6.46
N LYS A 45 4.31 -4.90 -7.79
CA LYS A 45 3.93 -6.17 -8.44
C LYS A 45 4.94 -7.29 -8.19
N CYS A 46 6.22 -6.99 -8.04
CA CYS A 46 7.22 -7.96 -7.60
C CYS A 46 6.96 -8.39 -6.15
N LEU A 47 6.68 -7.45 -5.23
CA LEU A 47 6.32 -7.76 -3.85
C LEU A 47 5.08 -8.65 -3.76
N LEU A 48 4.08 -8.44 -4.61
CA LEU A 48 2.87 -9.26 -4.70
C LEU A 48 3.09 -10.64 -5.38
N GLY A 49 4.28 -10.90 -5.95
CA GLY A 49 4.57 -12.10 -6.74
C GLY A 49 3.78 -12.19 -8.04
N LEU A 50 3.37 -11.03 -8.59
CA LEU A 50 2.74 -10.90 -9.91
C LEU A 50 3.79 -10.79 -11.02
N HIS A 51 4.98 -10.30 -10.69
CA HIS A 51 6.17 -10.32 -11.52
C HIS A 51 7.27 -11.10 -10.82
N VAL A 52 7.92 -12.00 -11.56
CA VAL A 52 9.12 -12.69 -11.09
C VAL A 52 10.32 -11.81 -11.41
N PRO A 53 11.15 -11.46 -10.43
CA PRO A 53 12.39 -10.71 -10.67
C PRO A 53 13.41 -11.59 -11.42
N GLU A 54 14.29 -10.97 -12.21
CA GLU A 54 15.41 -11.65 -12.86
C GLU A 54 16.52 -11.99 -11.88
N GLN A 55 16.72 -11.13 -10.86
CA GLN A 55 17.72 -11.33 -9.80
C GLN A 55 17.21 -10.75 -8.49
N GLY A 56 17.83 -11.20 -7.40
CA GLY A 56 17.51 -10.78 -6.05
C GLY A 56 16.42 -11.62 -5.38
N GLU A 57 16.10 -11.28 -4.15
CA GLU A 57 15.22 -12.05 -3.30
C GLU A 57 14.18 -11.15 -2.63
N ILE A 58 13.00 -11.70 -2.40
CA ILE A 58 11.93 -11.10 -1.61
C ILE A 58 11.53 -12.10 -0.54
N CYS A 59 11.80 -11.79 0.72
CA CYS A 59 11.49 -12.64 1.85
C CYS A 59 10.34 -12.05 2.68
N PHE A 60 9.31 -12.84 2.91
CA PHE A 60 8.22 -12.59 3.84
C PHE A 60 8.49 -13.37 5.13
N ASP A 61 9.00 -12.69 6.15
CA ASP A 61 9.63 -13.30 7.32
C ASP A 61 10.78 -14.22 6.87
N VAL A 62 10.66 -15.53 7.08
CA VAL A 62 11.67 -16.52 6.65
C VAL A 62 11.36 -17.16 5.29
N ARG A 63 10.29 -16.73 4.62
CA ARG A 63 9.81 -17.34 3.36
C ARG A 63 10.31 -16.56 2.15
N ASN A 64 11.25 -17.12 1.39
CA ASN A 64 11.66 -16.54 0.11
C ASN A 64 10.56 -16.77 -0.94
N GLN A 65 9.89 -15.68 -1.36
CA GLN A 65 8.75 -15.71 -2.27
C GLN A 65 9.07 -16.34 -3.63
N THR A 66 10.29 -16.13 -4.13
CA THR A 66 10.68 -16.63 -5.46
C THR A 66 10.85 -18.16 -5.49
N GLN A 67 11.10 -18.77 -4.33
CA GLN A 67 11.36 -20.20 -4.15
C GLN A 67 10.13 -20.98 -3.66
N LEU A 68 9.01 -20.29 -3.38
CA LEU A 68 7.80 -20.96 -2.90
C LEU A 68 7.18 -21.87 -3.96
N ASP A 69 6.79 -23.07 -3.55
CA ASP A 69 5.91 -23.93 -4.32
C ASP A 69 4.50 -23.33 -4.45
N ILE A 70 3.66 -23.96 -5.26
CA ILE A 70 2.28 -23.50 -5.53
C ILE A 70 1.46 -23.41 -4.24
N LYS A 71 1.60 -24.38 -3.32
CA LYS A 71 0.85 -24.45 -2.08
C LYS A 71 1.27 -23.34 -1.11
N ALA A 72 2.56 -23.18 -0.88
CA ALA A 72 3.12 -22.15 -0.01
C ALA A 72 2.85 -20.72 -0.56
N ARG A 73 2.89 -20.55 -1.89
CA ARG A 73 2.53 -19.30 -2.56
C ARG A 73 1.05 -18.96 -2.36
N ARG A 74 0.15 -19.96 -2.46
CA ARG A 74 -1.28 -19.77 -2.17
C ARG A 74 -1.51 -19.35 -0.70
N GLN A 75 -0.80 -19.96 0.25
CA GLN A 75 -0.86 -19.59 1.66
C GLN A 75 -0.39 -18.15 1.89
N LEU A 76 0.76 -17.75 1.31
CA LEU A 76 1.25 -16.38 1.41
C LEU A 76 0.24 -15.37 0.86
N ARG A 77 -0.40 -15.66 -0.28
CA ARG A 77 -1.43 -14.78 -0.87
C ARG A 77 -2.66 -14.58 0.02
N GLN A 78 -3.03 -15.57 0.85
CA GLN A 78 -4.12 -15.42 1.82
C GLN A 78 -3.76 -14.49 2.97
N GLU A 79 -2.46 -14.30 3.24
CA GLU A 79 -1.96 -13.38 4.25
C GLU A 79 -1.78 -11.94 3.72
N ILE A 80 -2.02 -11.71 2.44
CA ILE A 80 -1.86 -10.42 1.76
C ILE A 80 -3.23 -9.81 1.48
N GLY A 81 -3.44 -8.59 1.95
CA GLY A 81 -4.52 -7.70 1.51
C GLY A 81 -4.01 -6.74 0.42
N MET A 82 -4.86 -6.43 -0.55
CA MET A 82 -4.52 -5.49 -1.62
C MET A 82 -5.63 -4.48 -1.85
N VAL A 83 -5.26 -3.19 -1.84
CA VAL A 83 -6.10 -2.06 -2.25
C VAL A 83 -5.56 -1.51 -3.57
N PHE A 84 -6.34 -1.66 -4.63
CA PHE A 84 -5.98 -1.19 -5.97
C PHE A 84 -6.36 0.28 -6.17
N GLN A 85 -5.68 0.98 -7.04
CA GLN A 85 -5.92 2.41 -7.36
C GLN A 85 -7.40 2.73 -7.66
N GLY A 86 -8.07 1.93 -8.49
CA GLY A 86 -9.49 2.05 -8.79
C GLY A 86 -10.43 1.36 -7.80
N GLY A 87 -9.92 0.82 -6.66
CA GLY A 87 -10.70 -0.02 -5.75
C GLY A 87 -10.94 -1.44 -6.28
N ALA A 88 -11.05 -1.62 -7.58
CA ALA A 88 -11.31 -2.89 -8.28
C ALA A 88 -12.49 -3.67 -7.64
N LEU A 89 -13.56 -2.98 -7.33
CA LEU A 89 -14.80 -3.61 -6.87
C LEU A 89 -15.50 -4.28 -8.05
N TYR A 90 -16.19 -5.37 -7.76
CA TYR A 90 -17.07 -6.03 -8.72
C TYR A 90 -18.39 -5.26 -8.79
N ASP A 91 -18.68 -4.62 -9.91
CA ASP A 91 -19.88 -3.78 -10.09
C ASP A 91 -21.19 -4.57 -9.99
N SER A 92 -21.14 -5.87 -10.32
CA SER A 92 -22.28 -6.78 -10.24
C SER A 92 -22.55 -7.34 -8.84
N LEU A 93 -21.68 -7.05 -7.88
CA LEU A 93 -21.79 -7.50 -6.49
C LEU A 93 -22.12 -6.32 -5.56
N THR A 94 -22.91 -6.58 -4.53
CA THR A 94 -23.14 -5.62 -3.47
C THR A 94 -21.87 -5.34 -2.66
N VAL A 95 -21.87 -4.34 -1.81
CA VAL A 95 -20.79 -4.04 -0.85
C VAL A 95 -20.48 -5.26 0.01
N GLU A 96 -21.52 -5.89 0.59
CA GLU A 96 -21.35 -7.10 1.39
C GLU A 96 -20.69 -8.23 0.60
N GLU A 97 -21.16 -8.49 -0.60
CA GLU A 97 -20.65 -9.55 -1.47
C GLU A 97 -19.20 -9.29 -1.92
N ASN A 98 -18.86 -8.04 -2.23
CA ASN A 98 -17.48 -7.63 -2.52
C ASN A 98 -16.53 -7.96 -1.37
N ILE A 99 -16.92 -7.63 -0.13
CA ILE A 99 -16.11 -7.88 1.06
C ILE A 99 -16.09 -9.37 1.41
N MET A 100 -17.21 -10.08 1.22
CA MET A 100 -17.34 -11.50 1.50
C MET A 100 -16.56 -12.37 0.50
N PHE A 101 -16.26 -11.87 -0.69
CA PHE A 101 -15.66 -12.64 -1.78
C PHE A 101 -14.37 -13.38 -1.38
N PRO A 102 -13.37 -12.76 -0.72
CA PRO A 102 -12.19 -13.48 -0.26
C PRO A 102 -12.51 -14.60 0.74
N LEU A 103 -13.48 -14.38 1.64
CA LEU A 103 -13.90 -15.40 2.60
C LEU A 103 -14.48 -16.63 1.91
N LYS A 104 -15.34 -16.43 0.90
CA LYS A 104 -15.91 -17.51 0.08
C LYS A 104 -14.84 -18.31 -0.66
N MET A 105 -13.77 -17.64 -1.12
CA MET A 105 -12.70 -18.29 -1.89
C MET A 105 -11.70 -19.07 -1.04
N PHE A 106 -11.44 -18.62 0.19
CA PHE A 106 -10.27 -19.07 0.95
C PHE A 106 -10.61 -19.68 2.31
N THR A 107 -11.88 -19.68 2.74
CA THR A 107 -12.30 -20.24 4.02
C THR A 107 -13.43 -21.27 3.85
N ASN A 108 -13.62 -22.07 4.88
CA ASN A 108 -14.76 -22.98 4.99
C ASN A 108 -15.81 -22.46 6.00
N ASN A 109 -15.82 -21.16 6.26
CA ASN A 109 -16.73 -20.52 7.20
C ASN A 109 -18.18 -20.64 6.72
N THR A 110 -19.12 -20.74 7.65
CA THR A 110 -20.55 -20.66 7.35
C THR A 110 -20.94 -19.26 6.88
N SER A 111 -22.06 -19.14 6.17
CA SER A 111 -22.57 -17.83 5.71
C SER A 111 -22.78 -16.85 6.88
N ALA A 112 -23.23 -17.35 8.04
CA ALA A 112 -23.43 -16.53 9.23
C ALA A 112 -22.09 -15.99 9.81
N GLU A 113 -21.04 -16.79 9.84
CA GLU A 113 -19.70 -16.37 10.27
C GLU A 113 -19.10 -15.37 9.30
N MET A 114 -19.24 -15.61 8.00
CA MET A 114 -18.78 -14.68 6.97
C MET A 114 -19.50 -13.33 7.10
N LEU A 115 -20.82 -13.33 7.25
CA LEU A 115 -21.61 -12.10 7.42
C LEU A 115 -21.20 -11.32 8.68
N LYS A 116 -21.01 -12.04 9.80
CA LYS A 116 -20.51 -11.41 11.03
C LYS A 116 -19.16 -10.72 10.82
N ARG A 117 -18.26 -11.37 10.08
CA ARG A 117 -16.94 -10.79 9.76
C ARG A 117 -17.05 -9.60 8.81
N VAL A 118 -17.92 -9.65 7.80
CA VAL A 118 -18.19 -8.54 6.89
C VAL A 118 -18.69 -7.33 7.66
N ASN A 119 -19.70 -7.51 8.53
CA ASN A 119 -20.25 -6.41 9.34
C ASN A 119 -19.18 -5.79 10.26
N PHE A 120 -18.33 -6.62 10.86
CA PHE A 120 -17.21 -6.14 11.67
C PHE A 120 -16.25 -5.23 10.88
N VAL A 121 -15.86 -5.63 9.66
CA VAL A 121 -14.94 -4.79 8.86
C VAL A 121 -15.64 -3.57 8.25
N LEU A 122 -16.95 -3.64 7.96
CA LEU A 122 -17.74 -2.48 7.57
C LEU A 122 -17.80 -1.42 8.67
N ASP A 123 -18.03 -1.84 9.90
CA ASP A 123 -17.98 -0.97 11.08
C ASP A 123 -16.59 -0.33 11.21
N ARG A 124 -15.52 -1.13 11.05
CA ARG A 124 -14.13 -0.64 11.18
C ARG A 124 -13.77 0.44 10.16
N VAL A 125 -14.36 0.39 8.97
CA VAL A 125 -14.17 1.42 7.94
C VAL A 125 -15.25 2.51 7.95
N ASN A 126 -16.08 2.58 8.99
CA ASN A 126 -17.19 3.54 9.14
C ASN A 126 -18.18 3.53 7.96
N LEU A 127 -18.61 2.34 7.54
CA LEU A 127 -19.63 2.13 6.52
C LEU A 127 -20.85 1.42 7.10
N VAL A 128 -21.72 2.17 7.78
CA VAL A 128 -22.97 1.64 8.35
C VAL A 128 -24.05 1.61 7.28
N ASN A 129 -24.87 0.54 7.28
CA ASN A 129 -26.03 0.36 6.38
C ASN A 129 -25.70 0.39 4.87
N ALA A 130 -24.50 -0.04 4.49
CA ALA A 130 -24.06 -0.09 3.09
C ALA A 130 -24.15 -1.49 2.46
N ASN A 131 -24.45 -2.54 3.22
CA ASN A 131 -24.37 -3.95 2.81
C ASN A 131 -24.98 -4.24 1.43
N ASN A 132 -26.23 -3.80 1.23
CA ASN A 132 -27.02 -4.12 0.05
C ASN A 132 -26.84 -3.14 -1.12
N LYS A 133 -25.98 -2.13 -0.96
CA LYS A 133 -25.69 -1.17 -2.04
C LYS A 133 -24.72 -1.74 -3.04
N PHE A 134 -24.87 -1.36 -4.29
CA PHE A 134 -23.89 -1.64 -5.35
C PHE A 134 -22.82 -0.54 -5.40
N PRO A 135 -21.63 -0.81 -5.97
CA PRO A 135 -20.59 0.21 -6.12
C PRO A 135 -21.07 1.50 -6.78
N ALA A 136 -21.95 1.42 -7.76
CA ALA A 136 -22.53 2.58 -8.45
C ALA A 136 -23.43 3.46 -7.57
N GLU A 137 -23.90 2.95 -6.43
CA GLU A 137 -24.83 3.65 -5.51
C GLU A 137 -24.10 4.33 -4.34
N ILE A 138 -22.77 4.27 -4.30
CA ILE A 138 -21.94 4.81 -3.24
C ILE A 138 -20.90 5.78 -3.77
N SER A 139 -20.49 6.75 -2.94
CA SER A 139 -19.47 7.72 -3.33
C SER A 139 -18.08 7.09 -3.55
N GLY A 140 -17.18 7.77 -4.27
CA GLY A 140 -15.81 7.32 -4.48
C GLY A 140 -15.06 7.04 -3.17
N GLY A 141 -15.20 7.90 -2.16
CA GLY A 141 -14.63 7.66 -0.84
C GLY A 141 -15.21 6.42 -0.14
N MET A 142 -16.52 6.16 -0.28
CA MET A 142 -17.11 4.92 0.21
C MET A 142 -16.58 3.69 -0.54
N GLN A 143 -16.42 3.76 -1.87
CA GLN A 143 -15.83 2.67 -2.65
C GLN A 143 -14.40 2.33 -2.18
N LYS A 144 -13.58 3.34 -1.87
CA LYS A 144 -12.24 3.14 -1.30
C LYS A 144 -12.29 2.44 0.06
N ARG A 145 -13.23 2.83 0.93
CA ARG A 145 -13.44 2.16 2.22
C ARG A 145 -13.91 0.71 2.06
N VAL A 146 -14.77 0.41 1.10
CA VAL A 146 -15.16 -0.98 0.75
C VAL A 146 -13.95 -1.78 0.28
N ALA A 147 -13.10 -1.19 -0.56
CA ALA A 147 -11.86 -1.85 -1.02
C ALA A 147 -10.91 -2.15 0.15
N ILE A 148 -10.77 -1.22 1.11
CA ILE A 148 -9.99 -1.46 2.34
C ILE A 148 -10.63 -2.57 3.19
N ALA A 149 -11.96 -2.52 3.41
CA ALA A 149 -12.68 -3.57 4.15
C ALA A 149 -12.46 -4.95 3.53
N ARG A 150 -12.56 -5.07 2.20
CA ARG A 150 -12.28 -6.29 1.46
C ARG A 150 -10.83 -6.75 1.63
N ALA A 151 -9.88 -5.82 1.63
CA ALA A 151 -8.46 -6.15 1.80
C ALA A 151 -8.15 -6.70 3.20
N ILE A 152 -8.85 -6.22 4.25
CA ILE A 152 -8.59 -6.62 5.64
C ILE A 152 -9.51 -7.73 6.16
N VAL A 153 -10.51 -8.17 5.39
CA VAL A 153 -11.51 -9.14 5.86
C VAL A 153 -10.90 -10.49 6.27
N MET A 154 -9.78 -10.87 5.66
CA MET A 154 -9.03 -12.11 5.94
C MET A 154 -8.01 -11.98 7.10
N ASN A 155 -7.97 -10.85 7.83
CA ASN A 155 -6.91 -10.54 8.82
C ASN A 155 -5.50 -10.68 8.22
N PRO A 156 -5.16 -9.92 7.17
CA PRO A 156 -3.88 -10.06 6.51
C PRO A 156 -2.71 -9.68 7.44
N LYS A 157 -1.55 -10.28 7.22
CA LYS A 157 -0.27 -9.87 7.83
C LYS A 157 0.40 -8.73 7.07
N TYR A 158 0.08 -8.62 5.79
CA TYR A 158 0.69 -7.69 4.84
C TYR A 158 -0.43 -6.96 4.08
N LEU A 159 -0.37 -5.64 4.05
CA LEU A 159 -1.33 -4.80 3.31
C LEU A 159 -0.57 -4.00 2.27
N PHE A 160 -0.96 -4.14 1.02
CA PHE A 160 -0.41 -3.35 -0.07
C PHE A 160 -1.48 -2.43 -0.62
N CYS A 161 -1.12 -1.15 -0.84
CA CYS A 161 -2.03 -0.16 -1.39
C CYS A 161 -1.36 0.53 -2.59
N ASP A 162 -2.02 0.49 -3.73
CA ASP A 162 -1.59 1.21 -4.94
C ASP A 162 -2.45 2.46 -5.10
N GLU A 163 -1.91 3.63 -4.75
CA GLU A 163 -2.58 4.93 -4.79
C GLU A 163 -3.99 4.92 -4.17
N PRO A 164 -4.13 4.56 -2.88
CA PRO A 164 -5.43 4.30 -2.26
C PRO A 164 -6.37 5.51 -2.23
N ASN A 165 -5.83 6.72 -2.19
CA ASN A 165 -6.56 7.99 -2.11
C ASN A 165 -6.69 8.72 -3.45
N SER A 166 -6.21 8.13 -4.56
CA SER A 166 -6.27 8.78 -5.87
C SER A 166 -7.72 9.08 -6.31
N GLY A 167 -7.92 10.29 -6.86
CA GLY A 167 -9.22 10.73 -7.37
C GLY A 167 -10.21 11.20 -6.29
N LEU A 168 -9.76 11.36 -5.04
CA LEU A 168 -10.54 11.90 -3.94
C LEU A 168 -10.22 13.37 -3.70
N ASP A 169 -11.15 14.09 -3.09
CA ASP A 169 -10.87 15.41 -2.53
C ASP A 169 -9.88 15.33 -1.36
N PRO A 170 -9.16 16.43 -1.02
CA PRO A 170 -8.12 16.39 0.01
C PRO A 170 -8.60 15.90 1.38
N ASN A 171 -9.80 16.30 1.81
CA ASN A 171 -10.32 15.88 3.12
C ASN A 171 -10.60 14.38 3.15
N THR A 172 -11.23 13.86 2.10
CA THR A 172 -11.51 12.42 1.98
C THR A 172 -10.22 11.62 1.83
N ALA A 173 -9.22 12.14 1.11
CA ALA A 173 -7.90 11.51 0.98
C ALA A 173 -7.23 11.34 2.35
N THR A 174 -7.17 12.40 3.17
CA THR A 174 -6.64 12.35 4.54
C THR A 174 -7.38 11.33 5.41
N LEU A 175 -8.71 11.22 5.29
CA LEU A 175 -9.49 10.23 6.03
C LEU A 175 -9.13 8.78 5.63
N ILE A 176 -8.84 8.53 4.35
CA ILE A 176 -8.40 7.21 3.87
C ILE A 176 -6.99 6.89 4.39
N ASP A 177 -6.08 7.85 4.35
CA ASP A 177 -4.71 7.70 4.83
C ASP A 177 -4.68 7.38 6.33
N ASN A 178 -5.41 8.14 7.14
CA ASN A 178 -5.54 7.91 8.58
C ASN A 178 -6.16 6.54 8.88
N LEU A 179 -7.20 6.14 8.15
CA LEU A 179 -7.82 4.82 8.30
C LEU A 179 -6.81 3.69 8.04
N ILE A 180 -6.00 3.80 6.99
CA ILE A 180 -4.96 2.80 6.68
C ILE A 180 -3.90 2.77 7.79
N GLN A 181 -3.45 3.92 8.29
CA GLN A 181 -2.48 4.00 9.37
C GLN A 181 -3.02 3.41 10.68
N GLU A 182 -4.26 3.73 11.06
CA GLU A 182 -4.92 3.16 12.23
C GLU A 182 -5.02 1.63 12.14
N ILE A 183 -5.48 1.09 11.01
CA ILE A 183 -5.56 -0.34 10.75
C ILE A 183 -4.16 -0.98 10.85
N THR A 184 -3.15 -0.34 10.29
CA THR A 184 -1.75 -0.80 10.34
C THR A 184 -1.27 -0.96 11.77
N LYS A 185 -1.53 0.03 12.63
CA LYS A 185 -1.11 0.03 14.04
C LYS A 185 -1.94 -0.92 14.89
N GLU A 186 -3.26 -0.91 14.73
CA GLU A 186 -4.18 -1.74 15.51
C GLU A 186 -3.93 -3.23 15.29
N TYR A 187 -3.83 -3.66 14.04
CA TYR A 187 -3.62 -5.06 13.70
C TYR A 187 -2.15 -5.45 13.54
N GLN A 188 -1.23 -4.51 13.75
CA GLN A 188 0.21 -4.75 13.60
C GLN A 188 0.56 -5.32 12.22
N ILE A 189 -0.06 -4.79 11.17
CA ILE A 189 0.15 -5.19 9.78
C ILE A 189 1.44 -4.54 9.25
N ILE A 190 2.12 -5.17 8.31
CA ILE A 190 3.16 -4.54 7.49
C ILE A 190 2.44 -3.88 6.31
N THR A 191 2.41 -2.56 6.28
CA THR A 191 1.70 -1.82 5.24
C THR A 191 2.69 -1.15 4.29
N VAL A 192 2.50 -1.39 2.98
CA VAL A 192 3.30 -0.79 1.90
C VAL A 192 2.34 -0.04 0.97
N ILE A 193 2.53 1.27 0.86
CA ILE A 193 1.70 2.16 0.04
C ILE A 193 2.54 2.73 -1.09
N ASN A 194 2.10 2.53 -2.31
CA ASN A 194 2.59 3.24 -3.48
C ASN A 194 1.80 4.54 -3.62
N SER A 195 2.47 5.69 -3.59
CA SER A 195 1.81 6.99 -3.72
C SER A 195 2.71 8.02 -4.42
N HIS A 196 2.07 9.00 -5.04
CA HIS A 196 2.70 10.23 -5.52
C HIS A 196 2.19 11.48 -4.76
N ASP A 197 1.25 11.30 -3.83
CA ASP A 197 0.72 12.39 -3.00
C ASP A 197 1.66 12.69 -1.83
N MET A 198 2.29 13.86 -1.90
CA MET A 198 3.24 14.30 -0.88
C MET A 198 2.58 14.62 0.47
N ASN A 199 1.28 14.97 0.50
CA ASN A 199 0.58 15.18 1.77
C ASN A 199 0.50 13.86 2.54
N SER A 200 0.05 12.77 1.88
CA SER A 200 0.04 11.42 2.47
C SER A 200 1.42 11.00 2.96
N VAL A 201 2.47 11.27 2.15
CA VAL A 201 3.85 10.91 2.51
C VAL A 201 4.28 11.61 3.79
N MET A 202 3.96 12.90 3.94
CA MET A 202 4.32 13.69 5.13
C MET A 202 3.50 13.31 6.36
N GLU A 203 2.22 12.97 6.19
CA GLU A 203 1.33 12.63 7.31
C GLU A 203 1.58 11.23 7.86
N ILE A 204 1.57 10.20 6.99
CA ILE A 204 1.55 8.81 7.42
C ILE A 204 2.80 8.01 7.06
N GLY A 205 3.78 8.61 6.36
CA GLY A 205 5.00 7.93 5.90
C GLY A 205 6.02 7.70 7.00
N GLU A 206 5.86 6.63 7.80
CA GLU A 206 6.82 6.26 8.85
C GLU A 206 8.13 5.70 8.28
N LYS A 207 8.08 5.14 7.08
CA LYS A 207 9.22 4.78 6.24
C LYS A 207 8.94 5.20 4.81
N ILE A 208 9.92 5.77 4.14
CA ILE A 208 9.80 6.26 2.77
C ILE A 208 10.93 5.66 1.94
N VAL A 209 10.58 5.02 0.84
CA VAL A 209 11.51 4.49 -0.18
C VAL A 209 11.31 5.31 -1.45
N PHE A 210 12.29 6.12 -1.81
CA PHE A 210 12.23 6.94 -3.02
C PHE A 210 12.90 6.23 -4.18
N LEU A 211 12.13 5.96 -5.23
CA LEU A 211 12.60 5.37 -6.47
C LEU A 211 12.79 6.43 -7.56
N LYS A 212 13.95 6.42 -8.18
CA LYS A 212 14.28 7.25 -9.33
C LYS A 212 15.01 6.39 -10.36
N ASP A 213 14.57 6.40 -11.61
CA ASP A 213 15.19 5.68 -12.72
C ASP A 213 15.48 4.19 -12.42
N GLY A 214 14.55 3.53 -11.73
CA GLY A 214 14.65 2.12 -11.37
C GLY A 214 15.56 1.79 -10.18
N VAL A 215 16.18 2.79 -9.54
CA VAL A 215 17.03 2.58 -8.36
C VAL A 215 16.40 3.18 -7.09
N LYS A 216 16.76 2.67 -5.92
CA LYS A 216 16.47 3.30 -4.65
C LYS A 216 17.41 4.49 -4.44
N ALA A 217 16.93 5.69 -4.77
CA ALA A 217 17.72 6.91 -4.68
C ALA A 217 17.80 7.48 -3.26
N TRP A 218 16.81 7.18 -2.40
CA TRP A 218 16.81 7.59 -1.00
C TRP A 218 15.89 6.69 -0.17
N GLU A 219 16.17 6.60 1.13
CA GLU A 219 15.35 5.91 2.12
C GLU A 219 15.45 6.66 3.45
N GLY A 220 14.31 6.83 4.14
CA GLY A 220 14.25 7.51 5.42
C GLY A 220 12.80 7.61 5.93
N THR A 221 12.55 8.54 6.84
CA THR A 221 11.23 8.81 7.44
C THR A 221 10.68 10.16 6.95
N ASN A 222 9.39 10.42 7.25
CA ASN A 222 8.76 11.71 6.99
C ASN A 222 9.42 12.89 7.75
N LYS A 223 10.13 12.62 8.86
CA LYS A 223 10.90 13.64 9.60
C LYS A 223 12.27 13.89 8.97
N GLU A 224 12.92 12.83 8.50
CA GLU A 224 14.26 12.93 7.88
C GLU A 224 14.20 13.57 6.50
N ILE A 225 13.07 13.48 5.79
CA ILE A 225 12.89 14.08 4.47
C ILE A 225 13.07 15.61 4.50
N PHE A 226 12.75 16.28 5.62
CA PHE A 226 12.97 17.73 5.79
C PHE A 226 14.44 18.10 5.94
N LYS A 227 15.26 17.20 6.50
CA LYS A 227 16.67 17.45 6.85
C LYS A 227 17.64 16.94 5.79
N THR A 228 17.16 16.07 4.88
CA THR A 228 18.04 15.44 3.88
C THR A 228 18.63 16.46 2.90
N GLU A 229 19.90 16.25 2.55
CA GLU A 229 20.62 16.99 1.50
C GLU A 229 20.69 16.20 0.19
N ASN A 230 20.09 15.02 0.12
CA ASN A 230 20.07 14.21 -1.09
C ASN A 230 19.32 14.96 -2.21
N GLU A 231 20.06 15.41 -3.22
CA GLU A 231 19.55 16.23 -4.31
C GLU A 231 18.35 15.60 -5.05
N ALA A 232 18.34 14.28 -5.22
CA ALA A 232 17.30 13.60 -5.96
C ALA A 232 15.95 13.73 -5.25
N ILE A 233 15.90 13.49 -3.92
CA ILE A 233 14.67 13.62 -3.14
C ILE A 233 14.29 15.09 -2.92
N VAL A 234 15.27 15.96 -2.70
CA VAL A 234 15.05 17.40 -2.54
C VAL A 234 14.38 17.98 -3.78
N ASN A 235 14.91 17.67 -4.97
CA ASN A 235 14.34 18.13 -6.23
C ASN A 235 12.94 17.55 -6.51
N PHE A 236 12.65 16.35 -6.03
CA PHE A 236 11.34 15.72 -6.20
C PHE A 236 10.31 16.32 -5.25
N VAL A 237 10.59 16.34 -3.95
CA VAL A 237 9.65 16.75 -2.89
C VAL A 237 9.42 18.26 -2.91
N TYR A 238 10.49 19.02 -3.01
CA TYR A 238 10.45 20.50 -2.93
C TYR A 238 10.39 21.18 -4.31
N SER A 239 9.84 20.48 -5.32
CA SER A 239 9.53 21.10 -6.61
C SER A 239 8.47 22.21 -6.50
N SER A 240 7.52 22.09 -5.55
CA SER A 240 6.51 23.13 -5.31
C SER A 240 6.98 24.19 -4.30
N ASN A 241 6.55 25.44 -4.51
CA ASN A 241 6.89 26.56 -3.61
C ASN A 241 6.32 26.38 -2.19
N LEU A 242 5.20 25.66 -2.04
CA LEU A 242 4.61 25.38 -0.74
C LEU A 242 5.55 24.51 0.11
N PHE A 243 5.99 23.37 -0.43
CA PHE A 243 6.89 22.47 0.30
C PHE A 243 8.27 23.09 0.56
N LYS A 244 8.78 23.98 -0.32
CA LYS A 244 10.00 24.76 -0.04
C LYS A 244 9.85 25.61 1.21
N LYS A 245 8.75 26.38 1.33
CA LYS A 245 8.47 27.20 2.51
C LYS A 245 8.31 26.37 3.78
N VAL A 246 7.60 25.22 3.71
CA VAL A 246 7.46 24.32 4.86
C VAL A 246 8.82 23.83 5.33
N ARG A 247 9.72 23.44 4.40
CA ARG A 247 11.08 23.03 4.75
C ARG A 247 11.88 24.14 5.43
N GLU A 248 11.82 25.37 4.91
CA GLU A 248 12.52 26.53 5.49
C GLU A 248 12.07 26.79 6.94
N VAL A 249 10.77 26.75 7.20
CA VAL A 249 10.22 26.90 8.56
C VAL A 249 10.73 25.79 9.48
N TYR A 250 10.62 24.53 9.04
CA TYR A 250 11.09 23.39 9.82
C TYR A 250 12.58 23.45 10.17
N LEU A 251 13.43 23.84 9.22
CA LEU A 251 14.87 23.98 9.45
C LEU A 251 15.22 25.14 10.39
N ASN A 252 14.40 26.20 10.42
CA ASN A 252 14.61 27.35 11.33
C ASN A 252 14.16 27.03 12.76
N GLU A 253 13.11 26.22 12.96
CA GLU A 253 12.62 25.81 14.28
C GLU A 253 13.50 24.73 14.96
N THR A 254 14.33 24.04 14.17
CA THR A 254 15.22 22.96 14.67
C THR A 254 16.66 23.41 14.89
N LYS A 255 16.97 24.71 14.69
CA LYS A 255 18.23 25.36 15.09
C LYS A 255 18.12 25.94 16.49
#